data_75985df386d36e276b5d3aa1e10e1f8c
#
_entry.id   75985df386d36e276b5d3aa1e10e1f8c
#
_cell.length_a   1.000
_cell.length_b   1.000
_cell.length_c   1.000
_cell.angle_alpha   90.00
_cell.angle_beta   90.00
_cell.angle_gamma   90.00
#
_symmetry.space_group_name_H-M   'P 1'
#
loop_
_entity.id
_entity.type
_entity.pdbx_description
1 polymer ?
#
loop_
_entity_poly.entity_id
_entity_poly.type
_entity_poly.pdbx_seq_one_letter_code
_entity_poly.pdbx_strand_id
1 'polypeptide(L)'
;GRIVNISGQGFKYAGEFITRWLAAVPGSMKDSIKTTFPGSPGGGGSDFASFVAVGAPGFSLGALNWSYFNYTWHTNRDTYDKIIFDDLKNNAMLTAILVYMACEDNATFPRDKVDLGTNKVTGQPILWPAQVKAMRKGPVAPTN
;
A
#
# COMPACT_ATOMS: atom_id res chain seq x y z
N GLY A 1 -9.74 -5.70 10.46
CA GLY A 1 -9.47 -7.12 10.24
C GLY A 1 -8.01 -7.42 9.96
N ARG A 2 -7.64 -8.70 9.87
CA ARG A 2 -6.28 -9.13 9.53
C ARG A 2 -5.93 -8.78 8.10
N ILE A 3 -4.63 -8.52 7.85
CA ILE A 3 -4.09 -8.39 6.50
C ILE A 3 -4.22 -9.75 5.79
N VAL A 4 -4.83 -9.72 4.62
CA VAL A 4 -5.08 -10.90 3.77
C VAL A 4 -4.58 -10.71 2.33
N ASN A 5 -4.08 -9.54 2.00
CA ASN A 5 -3.50 -9.25 0.69
C ASN A 5 -2.30 -8.31 0.78
N ILE A 6 -1.29 -8.56 -0.05
CA ILE A 6 -0.16 -7.66 -0.28
C ILE A 6 -0.02 -7.44 -1.78
N SER A 7 0.00 -6.18 -2.21
CA SER A 7 0.13 -5.79 -3.63
C SER A 7 1.36 -4.92 -3.87
N GLY A 8 2.05 -5.16 -4.99
CA GLY A 8 3.35 -4.57 -5.34
C GLY A 8 3.29 -3.26 -6.10
N GLN A 9 2.14 -2.67 -6.32
CA GLN A 9 1.94 -1.32 -6.89
C GLN A 9 2.67 -1.05 -8.23
N GLY A 10 2.82 -2.08 -9.08
CA GLY A 10 3.35 -1.93 -10.43
C GLY A 10 4.89 -1.92 -10.54
N PHE A 11 5.62 -2.32 -9.52
CA PHE A 11 7.06 -2.53 -9.59
C PHE A 11 7.38 -3.97 -10.01
N LYS A 12 8.21 -4.14 -11.06
CA LYS A 12 8.43 -5.43 -11.73
C LYS A 12 8.89 -6.55 -10.79
N TYR A 13 9.81 -6.22 -9.87
CA TYR A 13 10.47 -7.20 -9.02
C TYR A 13 9.88 -7.27 -7.60
N ALA A 14 8.77 -6.59 -7.36
CA ALA A 14 8.12 -6.55 -6.04
C ALA A 14 7.84 -7.95 -5.46
N GLY A 15 7.46 -8.90 -6.32
CA GLY A 15 7.17 -10.27 -5.91
C GLY A 15 8.37 -11.00 -5.31
N GLU A 16 9.56 -10.83 -5.88
CA GLU A 16 10.78 -11.48 -5.41
C GLU A 16 11.14 -11.02 -4.00
N PHE A 17 11.12 -9.70 -3.77
CA PHE A 17 11.46 -9.11 -2.48
C PHE A 17 10.45 -9.48 -1.41
N ILE A 18 9.16 -9.26 -1.66
CA ILE A 18 8.12 -9.57 -0.68
C ILE A 18 8.06 -11.07 -0.36
N THR A 19 8.22 -11.94 -1.34
CA THR A 19 8.25 -13.39 -1.10
C THR A 19 9.42 -13.78 -0.20
N ARG A 20 10.61 -13.19 -0.44
CA ARG A 20 11.79 -13.41 0.40
C ARG A 20 11.58 -12.91 1.83
N TRP A 21 11.01 -11.71 2.01
CA TRP A 21 10.73 -11.18 3.34
C TRP A 21 9.62 -11.94 4.06
N LEU A 22 8.56 -12.37 3.36
CA LEU A 22 7.51 -13.22 3.90
C LEU A 22 8.03 -14.60 4.36
N ALA A 23 9.15 -15.07 3.82
CA ALA A 23 9.73 -16.33 4.27
C ALA A 23 10.09 -16.32 5.77
N ALA A 24 10.45 -15.15 6.33
CA ALA A 24 10.73 -14.98 7.76
C ALA A 24 9.47 -14.88 8.64
N VAL A 25 8.30 -14.71 8.04
CA VAL A 25 7.03 -14.58 8.77
C VAL A 25 6.51 -15.96 9.16
N PRO A 26 6.05 -16.19 10.40
CA PRO A 26 5.42 -17.46 10.81
C PRO A 26 4.22 -17.82 9.93
N GLY A 27 4.04 -19.12 9.65
CA GLY A 27 2.94 -19.63 8.81
C GLY A 27 1.56 -19.20 9.30
N SER A 28 1.32 -19.25 10.61
CA SER A 28 0.06 -18.81 11.21
C SER A 28 -0.33 -17.35 10.91
N MET A 29 0.63 -16.52 10.49
CA MET A 29 0.40 -15.12 10.13
C MET A 29 0.30 -14.90 8.62
N LYS A 30 1.04 -15.69 7.81
CA LYS A 30 1.20 -15.47 6.38
C LYS A 30 0.38 -16.39 5.48
N ASP A 31 0.00 -17.60 5.92
CA ASP A 31 -0.55 -18.63 5.05
C ASP A 31 -1.91 -18.26 4.41
N SER A 32 -2.62 -17.30 5.00
CA SER A 32 -3.85 -16.73 4.45
C SER A 32 -3.64 -15.49 3.56
N ILE A 33 -2.39 -15.00 3.45
CA ILE A 33 -2.09 -13.79 2.69
C ILE A 33 -1.99 -14.12 1.20
N LYS A 34 -2.83 -13.49 0.40
CA LYS A 34 -2.72 -13.50 -1.06
C LYS A 34 -1.79 -12.37 -1.49
N THR A 35 -0.93 -12.67 -2.46
CA THR A 35 -0.03 -11.67 -3.04
C THR A 35 -0.45 -11.35 -4.47
N THR A 36 -0.35 -10.07 -4.85
CA THR A 36 -0.66 -9.59 -6.20
C THR A 36 0.56 -8.85 -6.72
N PHE A 37 1.33 -9.51 -7.60
CA PHE A 37 2.55 -8.94 -8.16
C PHE A 37 2.55 -9.05 -9.69
N PRO A 38 3.10 -8.06 -10.37
CA PRO A 38 3.60 -6.77 -9.88
C PRO A 38 2.51 -5.83 -9.36
N GLY A 39 1.23 -6.16 -9.57
CA GLY A 39 0.09 -5.30 -9.26
C GLY A 39 -0.02 -4.11 -10.22
N SER A 40 -0.89 -3.18 -9.88
CA SER A 40 -1.04 -1.90 -10.57
C SER A 40 -0.81 -0.75 -9.60
N PRO A 41 -0.22 0.37 -10.05
CA PRO A 41 0.02 1.51 -9.19
C PRO A 41 -1.31 2.13 -8.74
N GLY A 42 -1.48 2.28 -7.43
CA GLY A 42 -2.61 3.01 -6.85
C GLY A 42 -2.39 4.52 -6.93
N GLY A 43 -3.42 5.26 -7.35
CA GLY A 43 -3.33 6.71 -7.58
C GLY A 43 -3.72 7.58 -6.38
N GLY A 44 -4.02 7.02 -5.22
CA GLY A 44 -4.45 7.83 -4.08
C GLY A 44 -5.01 7.00 -2.91
N GLY A 45 -5.53 7.70 -1.91
CA GLY A 45 -6.25 7.10 -0.78
C GLY A 45 -5.38 6.62 0.38
N SER A 46 -4.05 6.55 0.23
CA SER A 46 -3.11 6.17 1.29
C SER A 46 -1.71 6.69 0.99
N ASP A 47 -0.86 6.75 2.00
CA ASP A 47 0.48 7.38 1.95
C ASP A 47 1.41 6.76 0.92
N PHE A 48 1.30 5.45 0.65
CA PHE A 48 2.11 4.78 -0.37
C PHE A 48 1.99 5.42 -1.76
N ALA A 49 0.84 6.03 -2.07
CA ALA A 49 0.60 6.65 -3.38
C ALA A 49 1.58 7.80 -3.68
N SER A 50 1.99 8.55 -2.67
CA SER A 50 2.98 9.60 -2.81
C SER A 50 4.35 9.05 -3.21
N PHE A 51 4.76 7.92 -2.63
CA PHE A 51 6.01 7.24 -2.98
C PHE A 51 5.92 6.65 -4.39
N VAL A 52 4.83 5.96 -4.71
CA VAL A 52 4.59 5.36 -6.03
C VAL A 52 4.62 6.44 -7.13
N ALA A 53 4.02 7.61 -6.89
CA ALA A 53 3.98 8.71 -7.85
C ALA A 53 5.38 9.25 -8.21
N VAL A 54 6.32 9.26 -7.26
CA VAL A 54 7.72 9.65 -7.53
C VAL A 54 8.60 8.47 -7.98
N GLY A 55 8.00 7.28 -8.20
CA GLY A 55 8.74 6.10 -8.64
C GLY A 55 9.53 5.41 -7.53
N ALA A 56 9.18 5.67 -6.27
CA ALA A 56 9.70 4.91 -5.14
C ALA A 56 8.80 3.71 -4.85
N PRO A 57 9.36 2.54 -4.52
CA PRO A 57 8.57 1.36 -4.19
C PRO A 57 7.61 1.61 -3.04
N GLY A 58 6.38 1.12 -3.22
CA GLY A 58 5.35 1.14 -2.21
C GLY A 58 4.55 -0.15 -2.26
N PHE A 59 3.95 -0.53 -1.14
CA PHE A 59 3.14 -1.73 -1.04
C PHE A 59 1.79 -1.40 -0.42
N SER A 60 0.74 -2.05 -0.91
CA SER A 60 -0.56 -1.98 -0.28
C SER A 60 -0.81 -3.25 0.55
N LEU A 61 -1.17 -3.08 1.79
CA LEU A 61 -1.55 -4.12 2.72
C LEU A 61 -3.07 -4.10 2.89
N GLY A 62 -3.75 -5.00 2.19
CA GLY A 62 -5.21 -5.10 2.24
C GLY A 62 -5.68 -5.99 3.38
N ALA A 63 -6.57 -5.47 4.23
CA ALA A 63 -7.15 -6.20 5.35
C ALA A 63 -8.61 -6.60 5.10
N LEU A 64 -9.11 -7.58 5.84
CA LEU A 64 -10.53 -7.88 5.92
C LEU A 64 -11.27 -6.64 6.45
N ASN A 65 -12.28 -6.19 5.73
CA ASN A 65 -12.92 -4.92 6.03
C ASN A 65 -14.23 -5.04 6.82
N TRP A 66 -14.84 -6.22 6.94
CA TRP A 66 -16.07 -6.42 7.72
C TRP A 66 -17.15 -5.37 7.44
N SER A 67 -17.28 -4.97 6.17
CA SER A 67 -18.13 -3.85 5.74
C SER A 67 -17.76 -2.47 6.32
N TYR A 68 -16.52 -2.31 6.77
CA TYR A 68 -15.98 -1.07 7.33
C TYR A 68 -16.23 0.13 6.41
N PHE A 69 -15.96 0.00 5.11
CA PHE A 69 -16.16 1.07 4.13
C PHE A 69 -17.64 1.48 3.94
N ASN A 70 -18.58 0.57 4.24
CA ASN A 70 -20.00 0.86 4.06
C ASN A 70 -20.64 1.54 5.28
N TYR A 71 -20.09 1.31 6.50
CA TYR A 71 -20.78 1.71 7.72
C TYR A 71 -19.96 2.57 8.67
N THR A 72 -18.65 2.56 8.55
CA THR A 72 -17.74 3.10 9.56
C THR A 72 -16.79 4.15 8.99
N TRP A 73 -16.15 3.85 7.86
CA TRP A 73 -15.12 4.68 7.25
C TRP A 73 -15.58 6.11 6.97
N HIS A 74 -14.80 7.09 7.43
CA HIS A 74 -15.08 8.53 7.30
C HIS A 74 -16.41 8.97 7.95
N THR A 75 -16.87 8.28 8.99
CA THR A 75 -18.04 8.64 9.77
C THR A 75 -17.71 8.79 11.26
N ASN A 76 -18.62 9.38 12.02
CA ASN A 76 -18.53 9.43 13.48
C ASN A 76 -18.73 8.07 14.18
N ARG A 77 -18.95 7.01 13.41
CA ARG A 77 -19.04 5.63 13.89
C ARG A 77 -17.68 4.93 13.92
N ASP A 78 -16.62 5.58 13.41
CA ASP A 78 -15.25 5.06 13.46
C ASP A 78 -14.66 5.32 14.84
N THR A 79 -15.07 4.47 15.77
CA THR A 79 -14.80 4.57 17.19
C THR A 79 -13.98 3.38 17.69
N TYR A 80 -13.36 3.55 18.85
CA TYR A 80 -12.45 2.58 19.46
C TYR A 80 -13.02 1.16 19.59
N ASP A 81 -14.30 1.00 19.83
CA ASP A 81 -15.00 -0.28 19.95
C ASP A 81 -15.03 -1.11 18.65
N LYS A 82 -14.65 -0.50 17.51
CA LYS A 82 -14.52 -1.20 16.22
C LYS A 82 -13.18 -1.90 16.05
N ILE A 83 -12.23 -1.66 16.95
CA ILE A 83 -10.89 -2.25 16.87
C ILE A 83 -10.94 -3.69 17.35
N ILE A 84 -10.51 -4.62 16.49
CA ILE A 84 -10.25 -6.00 16.85
C ILE A 84 -8.76 -6.10 17.21
N PHE A 85 -8.45 -6.08 18.53
CA PHE A 85 -7.08 -5.96 19.02
C PHE A 85 -6.16 -7.09 18.57
N ASP A 86 -6.64 -8.31 18.49
CA ASP A 86 -5.82 -9.44 18.04
C ASP A 86 -5.43 -9.30 16.56
N ASP A 87 -6.33 -8.78 15.74
CA ASP A 87 -6.01 -8.47 14.34
C ASP A 87 -5.02 -7.31 14.25
N LEU A 88 -5.20 -6.27 15.06
CA LEU A 88 -4.28 -5.12 15.11
C LEU A 88 -2.87 -5.55 15.51
N LYS A 89 -2.74 -6.36 16.56
CA LYS A 89 -1.43 -6.92 17.01
C LYS A 89 -0.79 -7.77 15.91
N ASN A 90 -1.58 -8.64 15.27
CA ASN A 90 -1.10 -9.48 14.18
C ASN A 90 -0.57 -8.62 13.02
N ASN A 91 -1.32 -7.60 12.62
CA ASN A 91 -0.93 -6.70 11.53
C ASN A 91 0.33 -5.88 11.88
N ALA A 92 0.43 -5.40 13.12
CA ALA A 92 1.60 -4.69 13.60
C ALA A 92 2.86 -5.56 13.59
N MET A 93 2.76 -6.80 14.08
CA MET A 93 3.87 -7.75 14.04
C MET A 93 4.28 -8.12 12.61
N LEU A 94 3.31 -8.42 11.74
CA LEU A 94 3.57 -8.70 10.32
C LEU A 94 4.31 -7.54 9.66
N THR A 95 3.80 -6.32 9.85
CA THR A 95 4.42 -5.12 9.27
C THR A 95 5.83 -4.89 9.81
N ALA A 96 6.04 -5.06 11.12
CA ALA A 96 7.35 -4.93 11.74
C ALA A 96 8.36 -5.94 11.19
N ILE A 97 7.96 -7.21 11.01
CA ILE A 97 8.82 -8.24 10.41
C ILE A 97 9.18 -7.86 8.96
N LEU A 98 8.20 -7.46 8.15
CA LEU A 98 8.45 -7.09 6.77
C LEU A 98 9.38 -5.88 6.65
N VAL A 99 9.18 -4.85 7.48
CA VAL A 99 10.06 -3.67 7.53
C VAL A 99 11.47 -4.05 7.96
N TYR A 100 11.61 -4.87 9.01
CA TYR A 100 12.91 -5.35 9.47
C TYR A 100 13.63 -6.11 8.35
N MET A 101 12.97 -7.08 7.72
CA MET A 101 13.55 -7.84 6.62
C MET A 101 13.93 -6.98 5.41
N ALA A 102 13.16 -5.92 5.15
CA ALA A 102 13.49 -4.97 4.09
C ALA A 102 14.72 -4.12 4.43
N CYS A 103 14.91 -3.74 5.69
CA CYS A 103 16.07 -2.99 6.14
C CYS A 103 17.36 -3.84 6.15
N GLU A 104 17.23 -5.13 6.48
CA GLU A 104 18.38 -6.07 6.54
C GLU A 104 18.70 -6.70 5.16
N ASP A 105 17.89 -6.45 4.14
CA ASP A 105 18.14 -7.00 2.79
C ASP A 105 19.32 -6.28 2.14
N ASN A 106 20.38 -7.02 1.82
CA ASN A 106 21.55 -6.47 1.15
C ASN A 106 21.28 -6.03 -0.31
N ALA A 107 20.18 -6.49 -0.91
CA ALA A 107 19.80 -6.14 -2.25
C ALA A 107 18.97 -4.86 -2.27
N THR A 108 19.40 -3.89 -3.07
CA THR A 108 18.61 -2.68 -3.30
C THR A 108 17.36 -3.00 -4.11
N PHE A 109 16.19 -2.59 -3.61
CA PHE A 109 14.93 -2.78 -4.32
C PHE A 109 14.92 -1.99 -5.63
N PRO A 110 14.74 -2.66 -6.80
CA PRO A 110 14.71 -2.00 -8.10
C PRO A 110 13.48 -1.09 -8.24
N ARG A 111 13.65 -0.01 -9.00
CA ARG A 111 12.57 0.95 -9.29
C ARG A 111 11.94 0.73 -10.67
N ASP A 112 12.17 -0.42 -11.27
CA ASP A 112 11.65 -0.76 -12.59
C ASP A 112 10.14 -0.89 -12.56
N LYS A 113 9.48 -0.06 -13.37
CA LYS A 113 8.03 -0.01 -13.50
C LYS A 113 7.54 -0.97 -14.56
N VAL A 114 6.35 -1.54 -14.35
CA VAL A 114 5.68 -2.29 -15.41
C VAL A 114 5.13 -1.34 -16.47
N ASP A 115 5.03 -1.84 -17.69
CA ASP A 115 4.22 -1.20 -18.72
C ASP A 115 2.74 -1.41 -18.38
N LEU A 116 2.00 -0.32 -18.26
CA LEU A 116 0.57 -0.34 -17.95
C LEU A 116 -0.29 -0.57 -19.19
N GLY A 117 0.32 -0.54 -20.39
CA GLY A 117 -0.35 -0.73 -21.65
C GLY A 117 -1.29 0.43 -22.01
N THR A 118 -2.35 0.09 -22.75
CA THR A 118 -3.35 1.05 -23.24
C THR A 118 -4.71 0.79 -22.63
N ASN A 119 -5.45 1.85 -22.42
CA ASN A 119 -6.86 1.78 -22.03
C ASN A 119 -7.67 1.22 -23.20
N LYS A 120 -8.34 0.09 -23.01
CA LYS A 120 -9.10 -0.61 -24.07
C LYS A 120 -10.31 0.18 -24.60
N VAL A 121 -10.79 1.14 -23.83
CA VAL A 121 -11.96 1.97 -24.23
C VAL A 121 -11.51 3.21 -25.01
N THR A 122 -10.45 3.88 -24.55
CA THR A 122 -10.00 5.14 -25.15
C THR A 122 -8.84 4.98 -26.14
N GLY A 123 -8.17 3.82 -26.16
CA GLY A 123 -6.97 3.58 -26.95
C GLY A 123 -5.73 4.37 -26.50
N GLN A 124 -5.83 5.16 -25.43
CA GLN A 124 -4.73 5.98 -24.93
C GLN A 124 -3.82 5.19 -23.99
N PRO A 125 -2.51 5.49 -23.94
CA PRO A 125 -1.60 4.90 -22.97
C PRO A 125 -2.08 5.14 -21.54
N ILE A 126 -2.01 4.11 -20.68
CA ILE A 126 -2.26 4.27 -19.26
C ILE A 126 -0.99 4.86 -18.65
N LEU A 127 -1.10 6.04 -18.07
CA LEU A 127 0.04 6.75 -17.49
C LEU A 127 0.26 6.31 -16.04
N TRP A 128 1.53 6.31 -15.64
CA TRP A 128 1.90 6.16 -14.24
C TRP A 128 1.33 7.32 -13.41
N PRO A 129 0.88 7.08 -12.16
CA PRO A 129 0.34 8.16 -11.33
C PRO A 129 1.31 9.32 -11.20
N ALA A 130 0.80 10.53 -11.40
CA ALA A 130 1.59 11.74 -11.28
C ALA A 130 1.65 12.25 -9.84
N GLN A 131 2.78 12.87 -9.48
CA GLN A 131 2.92 13.52 -8.20
C GLN A 131 1.97 14.73 -8.11
N VAL A 132 1.13 14.74 -7.09
CA VAL A 132 0.31 15.91 -6.77
C VAL A 132 1.14 16.86 -5.91
N LYS A 133 1.36 18.09 -6.38
CA LYS A 133 2.02 19.12 -5.57
C LYS A 133 1.16 19.46 -4.37
N ALA A 134 1.75 19.45 -3.18
CA ALA A 134 1.08 19.94 -1.99
C ALA A 134 0.72 21.43 -2.18
N MET A 135 -0.57 21.73 -2.20
CA MET A 135 -1.04 23.12 -2.19
C MET A 135 -0.96 23.63 -0.76
N ARG A 136 0.19 24.17 -0.35
CA ARG A 136 0.25 25.02 0.83
C ARG A 136 -0.41 26.34 0.46
N LYS A 137 -1.60 26.59 0.97
CA LYS A 137 -2.10 27.96 1.09
C LYS A 137 -1.21 28.62 2.14
N GLY A 138 -0.35 29.54 1.71
CA GLY A 138 0.37 30.41 2.63
C GLY A 138 -0.62 31.17 3.54
N PRO A 139 -0.17 31.71 4.67
CA PRO A 139 -1.03 32.58 5.48
C PRO A 139 -1.58 33.68 4.58
N VAL A 140 -2.89 33.84 4.59
CA VAL A 140 -3.54 34.97 3.91
C VAL A 140 -3.02 36.22 4.62
N ALA A 141 -2.29 37.09 3.87
CA ALA A 141 -1.88 38.38 4.41
C ALA A 141 -3.12 39.13 4.91
N PRO A 142 -3.08 39.72 6.12
CA PRO A 142 -4.19 40.51 6.58
C PRO A 142 -4.47 41.61 5.56
N THR A 143 -5.67 41.69 5.07
CA THR A 143 -6.15 42.82 4.25
C THR A 143 -6.24 44.04 5.19
N ASN A 144 -5.34 45.02 4.95
CA ASN A 144 -5.47 46.34 5.58
C ASN A 144 -6.73 47.05 5.10
#